data_2ebae0767752cd13f023512780985ab6
#
_entry.id   2ebae0767752cd13f023512780985ab6
#
_cell.length_a   1.000
_cell.length_b   1.000
_cell.length_c   1.000
_cell.angle_alpha   90.00
_cell.angle_beta   90.00
_cell.angle_gamma   90.00
#
_symmetry.space_group_name_H-M   'P 1'
#
loop_
_entity.id
_entity.type
_entity.pdbx_description
1 polymer ?
#
loop_
_entity_poly.entity_id
_entity_poly.type
_entity_poly.pdbx_seq_one_letter_code
_entity_poly.pdbx_strand_id
1 'polypeptide(L)'
;MLFRSYHLLLQKNATVTTCHSKTKDLDKVCQKADIVITGVGDRDNFTLTSDMIKDGAAVIDVATTHHDGNLKGDTDFDDMISKASFVSPVPGGVGPMTVAMLLKNTVTAAALSKGIVIKS
;
A
#
# COMPACT_ATOMS: atom_id res chain seq x y z
N MET A 1 -3.57 -3.47 8.18
CA MET A 1 -3.75 -2.29 7.31
C MET A 1 -4.56 -2.61 6.06
N LEU A 2 -4.23 -3.66 5.32
CA LEU A 2 -4.91 -4.03 4.06
C LEU A 2 -6.43 -4.25 4.19
N PHE A 3 -6.90 -4.79 5.30
CA PHE A 3 -8.33 -5.01 5.55
C PHE A 3 -9.15 -3.70 5.53
N ARG A 4 -8.62 -2.60 6.08
CA ARG A 4 -9.30 -1.29 6.02
C ARG A 4 -9.29 -0.72 4.61
N SER A 5 -8.20 -0.85 3.88
CA SER A 5 -8.09 -0.44 2.48
C SER A 5 -9.11 -1.16 1.60
N TYR A 6 -9.32 -2.47 1.83
CA TYR A 6 -10.35 -3.25 1.16
C TYR A 6 -11.74 -2.59 1.26
N HIS A 7 -12.20 -2.28 2.47
CA HIS A 7 -13.51 -1.65 2.66
C HIS A 7 -13.60 -0.25 2.05
N LEU A 8 -12.56 0.56 2.16
CA LEU A 8 -12.54 1.91 1.59
C LEU A 8 -12.59 1.87 0.05
N LEU A 9 -11.91 0.93 -0.57
CA LEU A 9 -11.93 0.77 -2.02
C LEU A 9 -13.29 0.25 -2.52
N LEU A 10 -13.92 -0.68 -1.80
CA LEU A 10 -15.27 -1.12 -2.12
C LEU A 10 -16.28 0.04 -2.08
N GLN A 11 -16.17 0.95 -1.10
CA GLN A 11 -17.01 2.14 -1.03
C GLN A 11 -16.81 3.11 -2.21
N LYS A 12 -15.69 2.97 -2.92
CA LYS A 12 -15.38 3.71 -4.16
C LYS A 12 -15.70 2.93 -5.42
N ASN A 13 -16.51 1.87 -5.30
CA ASN A 13 -16.92 0.99 -6.40
C ASN A 13 -15.75 0.26 -7.10
N ALA A 14 -14.63 0.05 -6.41
CA ALA A 14 -13.54 -0.77 -6.93
C ALA A 14 -13.85 -2.26 -6.78
N THR A 15 -13.46 -3.06 -7.76
CA THR A 15 -13.42 -4.52 -7.63
C THR A 15 -12.15 -4.88 -6.88
N VAL A 16 -12.26 -5.46 -5.69
CA VAL A 16 -11.10 -5.74 -4.82
C VAL A 16 -10.89 -7.24 -4.68
N THR A 17 -9.67 -7.69 -4.99
CA THR A 17 -9.22 -9.06 -4.76
C THR A 17 -8.22 -9.07 -3.61
N THR A 18 -8.45 -9.91 -2.61
CA THR A 18 -7.52 -10.09 -1.48
C THR A 18 -6.73 -11.37 -1.67
N CYS A 19 -5.40 -11.24 -1.58
CA CYS A 19 -4.46 -12.35 -1.70
C CYS A 19 -3.71 -12.56 -0.38
N HIS A 20 -3.17 -13.77 -0.20
CA HIS A 20 -2.37 -14.16 0.96
C HIS A 20 -1.38 -15.26 0.57
N SER A 21 -0.54 -15.70 1.49
CA SER A 21 0.55 -16.68 1.26
C SER A 21 0.10 -18.04 0.68
N LYS A 22 -1.19 -18.35 0.70
CA LYS A 22 -1.76 -19.58 0.11
C LYS A 22 -2.51 -19.32 -1.20
N THR A 23 -2.52 -18.08 -1.69
CA THR A 23 -3.11 -17.76 -2.99
C THR A 23 -2.29 -18.41 -4.09
N LYS A 24 -2.95 -19.21 -4.92
CA LYS A 24 -2.32 -19.83 -6.09
C LYS A 24 -2.18 -18.80 -7.20
N ASP A 25 -1.13 -18.92 -8.00
CA ASP A 25 -0.88 -18.05 -9.16
C ASP A 25 -0.98 -16.56 -8.82
N LEU A 26 -0.34 -16.15 -7.72
CA LEU A 26 -0.40 -14.76 -7.21
C LEU A 26 0.01 -13.75 -8.28
N ASP A 27 1.02 -14.06 -9.07
CA ASP A 27 1.50 -13.30 -10.21
C ASP A 27 0.37 -13.00 -11.20
N LYS A 28 -0.37 -14.03 -11.61
CA LYS A 28 -1.51 -13.88 -12.55
C LYS A 28 -2.66 -13.05 -11.98
N VAL A 29 -2.84 -13.06 -10.67
CA VAL A 29 -3.84 -12.22 -10.01
C VAL A 29 -3.39 -10.76 -10.02
N CYS A 30 -2.14 -10.49 -9.64
CA CYS A 30 -1.57 -9.15 -9.62
C CYS A 30 -1.48 -8.53 -11.03
N GLN A 31 -1.15 -9.32 -12.07
CA GLN A 31 -1.10 -8.87 -13.47
C GLN A 31 -2.45 -8.37 -14.01
N LYS A 32 -3.57 -8.65 -13.37
CA LYS A 32 -4.90 -8.16 -13.78
C LYS A 32 -5.30 -6.87 -13.07
N ALA A 33 -4.58 -6.49 -12.02
CA ALA A 33 -4.94 -5.36 -11.17
C ALA A 33 -4.45 -4.02 -11.75
N ASP A 34 -5.30 -3.00 -11.69
CA ASP A 34 -4.94 -1.61 -12.00
C ASP A 34 -4.12 -0.99 -10.87
N ILE A 35 -4.42 -1.42 -9.64
CA ILE A 35 -3.74 -0.98 -8.41
C ILE A 35 -3.35 -2.22 -7.62
N VAL A 36 -2.08 -2.34 -7.27
CA VAL A 36 -1.57 -3.38 -6.39
C VAL A 36 -1.17 -2.74 -5.06
N ILE A 37 -1.71 -3.23 -3.96
CA ILE A 37 -1.35 -2.78 -2.61
C ILE A 37 -0.69 -3.96 -1.90
N THR A 38 0.58 -3.82 -1.54
CA THR A 38 1.34 -4.85 -0.83
C THR A 38 1.63 -4.43 0.60
N GLY A 39 1.63 -5.40 1.50
CA GLY A 39 1.86 -5.19 2.93
C GLY A 39 2.16 -6.51 3.63
N VAL A 40 3.03 -7.32 3.03
CA VAL A 40 3.46 -8.63 3.55
C VAL A 40 4.44 -8.45 4.71
N GLY A 41 5.44 -7.56 4.53
CA GLY A 41 6.44 -7.27 5.54
C GLY A 41 7.41 -8.44 5.79
N ASP A 42 7.64 -9.26 4.79
CA ASP A 42 8.55 -10.41 4.85
C ASP A 42 9.43 -10.43 3.59
N ARG A 43 10.40 -9.53 3.56
CA ARG A 43 11.30 -9.32 2.42
C ARG A 43 12.15 -10.55 2.10
N ASP A 44 12.40 -11.41 3.07
CA ASP A 44 13.21 -12.61 2.88
C ASP A 44 12.48 -13.68 2.07
N ASN A 45 11.16 -13.73 2.17
CA ASN A 45 10.31 -14.73 1.51
C ASN A 45 9.43 -14.16 0.39
N PHE A 46 9.29 -12.83 0.31
CA PHE A 46 8.45 -12.19 -0.69
C PHE A 46 9.04 -10.88 -1.21
N THR A 47 9.11 -10.75 -2.50
CA THR A 47 9.40 -9.50 -3.21
C THR A 47 8.43 -9.37 -4.38
N LEU A 48 7.75 -8.23 -4.46
CA LEU A 48 6.92 -7.89 -5.61
C LEU A 48 7.81 -7.30 -6.69
N THR A 49 7.85 -7.94 -7.85
CA THR A 49 8.68 -7.59 -9.01
C THR A 49 7.85 -7.13 -10.20
N SER A 50 8.45 -6.49 -11.18
CA SER A 50 7.75 -5.90 -12.32
C SER A 50 7.01 -6.93 -13.19
N ASP A 51 7.51 -8.17 -13.28
CA ASP A 51 6.84 -9.26 -13.99
C ASP A 51 5.51 -9.68 -13.36
N MET A 52 5.32 -9.39 -12.07
CA MET A 52 4.08 -9.68 -11.33
C MET A 52 2.98 -8.64 -11.52
N ILE A 53 3.22 -7.53 -12.21
CA ILE A 53 2.22 -6.49 -12.43
C ILE A 53 1.94 -6.28 -13.92
N LYS A 54 0.80 -5.68 -14.26
CA LYS A 54 0.53 -5.23 -15.62
C LYS A 54 1.22 -3.89 -15.91
N ASP A 55 1.41 -3.59 -17.19
CA ASP A 55 1.95 -2.32 -17.64
C ASP A 55 1.04 -1.16 -17.18
N GLY A 56 1.65 -0.14 -16.62
CA GLY A 56 0.95 1.04 -16.15
C GLY A 56 0.18 0.88 -14.84
N ALA A 57 0.29 -0.26 -14.13
CA ALA A 57 -0.32 -0.41 -12.81
C ALA A 57 0.25 0.57 -11.79
N ALA A 58 -0.58 0.98 -10.83
CA ALA A 58 -0.11 1.74 -9.67
C ALA A 58 0.22 0.77 -8.51
N VAL A 59 1.39 0.92 -7.90
CA VAL A 59 1.86 0.07 -6.81
C VAL A 59 1.99 0.87 -5.53
N ILE A 60 1.28 0.44 -4.49
CA ILE A 60 1.32 1.04 -3.15
C ILE A 60 1.94 0.04 -2.19
N ASP A 61 3.15 0.32 -1.77
CA ASP A 61 3.87 -0.50 -0.80
C ASP A 61 3.66 0.07 0.61
N VAL A 62 2.95 -0.68 1.45
CA VAL A 62 2.69 -0.31 2.84
C VAL A 62 3.56 -1.10 3.83
N ALA A 63 4.39 -2.01 3.31
CA ALA A 63 5.30 -2.78 4.12
C ALA A 63 6.48 -1.93 4.61
N THR A 64 6.99 -2.32 5.75
CA THR A 64 8.19 -1.70 6.33
C THR A 64 8.96 -2.78 7.07
N THR A 65 10.09 -3.17 6.52
CA THR A 65 10.97 -4.22 7.06
C THR A 65 12.40 -3.72 7.14
N HIS A 66 13.10 -4.06 8.21
CA HIS A 66 14.54 -3.87 8.27
C HIS A 66 15.23 -5.05 7.58
N HIS A 67 15.93 -4.78 6.50
CA HIS A 67 16.69 -5.76 5.74
C HIS A 67 18.08 -5.18 5.42
N ASP A 68 19.14 -5.90 5.78
CA ASP A 68 20.53 -5.45 5.63
C ASP A 68 20.82 -4.05 6.24
N GLY A 69 20.22 -3.76 7.39
CA GLY A 69 20.39 -2.49 8.09
C GLY A 69 19.63 -1.30 7.47
N ASN A 70 18.90 -1.51 6.39
CA ASN A 70 18.10 -0.49 5.71
C ASN A 70 16.61 -0.77 5.84
N LEU A 71 15.82 0.29 5.78
CA LEU A 71 14.37 0.18 5.70
C LEU A 71 13.96 -0.12 4.26
N LYS A 72 13.26 -1.23 4.06
CA LYS A 72 12.76 -1.66 2.75
C LYS A 72 11.28 -2.04 2.82
N GLY A 73 10.59 -1.90 1.68
CA GLY A 73 9.24 -2.42 1.48
C GLY A 73 9.25 -3.82 0.86
N ASP A 74 8.09 -4.24 0.39
CA ASP A 74 7.92 -5.52 -0.32
C ASP A 74 8.32 -5.43 -1.79
N THR A 75 8.35 -4.21 -2.37
CA THR A 75 8.63 -4.02 -3.80
C THR A 75 10.12 -3.94 -4.10
N ASP A 76 10.53 -4.44 -5.26
CA ASP A 76 11.77 -4.04 -5.89
C ASP A 76 11.53 -2.71 -6.63
N PHE A 77 11.89 -1.60 -5.97
CA PHE A 77 11.54 -0.27 -6.44
C PHE A 77 12.17 0.06 -7.79
N ASP A 78 13.45 -0.27 -7.97
CA ASP A 78 14.18 0.06 -9.20
C ASP A 78 13.67 -0.75 -10.40
N ASP A 79 13.32 -2.01 -10.19
CA ASP A 79 12.69 -2.85 -11.20
C ASP A 79 11.26 -2.34 -11.53
N MET A 80 10.52 -1.95 -10.51
CA MET A 80 9.11 -1.57 -10.63
C MET A 80 8.88 -0.27 -11.41
N ILE A 81 9.76 0.73 -11.26
CA ILE A 81 9.62 2.04 -11.94
C ILE A 81 9.70 1.94 -13.46
N SER A 82 10.24 0.85 -13.99
CA SER A 82 10.32 0.63 -15.43
C SER A 82 8.96 0.29 -16.06
N LYS A 83 8.00 -0.19 -15.27
CA LYS A 83 6.74 -0.76 -15.76
C LYS A 83 5.50 -0.14 -15.13
N ALA A 84 5.56 0.23 -13.87
CA ALA A 84 4.44 0.83 -13.15
C ALA A 84 4.24 2.30 -13.53
N SER A 85 3.01 2.78 -13.51
CA SER A 85 2.69 4.21 -13.67
C SER A 85 3.00 5.02 -12.40
N PHE A 86 2.98 4.36 -11.26
CA PHE A 86 3.27 4.92 -9.95
C PHE A 86 3.76 3.85 -9.01
N VAL A 87 4.78 4.16 -8.20
CA VAL A 87 5.27 3.30 -7.11
C VAL A 87 5.50 4.16 -5.88
N SER A 88 4.90 3.79 -4.74
CA SER A 88 5.23 4.46 -3.48
C SER A 88 6.59 4.00 -2.97
N PRO A 89 7.54 4.91 -2.70
CA PRO A 89 8.84 4.52 -2.18
C PRO A 89 8.78 4.06 -0.71
N VAL A 90 9.72 3.21 -0.32
CA VAL A 90 9.99 2.86 1.08
C VAL A 90 11.50 3.00 1.33
N PRO A 91 11.93 3.92 2.20
CA PRO A 91 11.17 4.91 2.97
C PRO A 91 10.66 6.10 2.13
N GLY A 92 9.81 6.93 2.74
CA GLY A 92 9.37 8.21 2.16
C GLY A 92 7.98 8.19 1.49
N GLY A 93 7.34 7.02 1.39
CA GLY A 93 6.00 6.85 0.81
C GLY A 93 4.87 6.88 1.84
N VAL A 94 4.29 5.72 2.12
CA VAL A 94 3.12 5.57 3.00
C VAL A 94 3.42 5.91 4.46
N GLY A 95 4.64 5.65 4.94
CA GLY A 95 5.03 5.93 6.33
C GLY A 95 4.75 7.37 6.76
N PRO A 96 5.34 8.39 6.11
CA PRO A 96 5.06 9.80 6.41
C PRO A 96 3.58 10.18 6.31
N MET A 97 2.84 9.61 5.35
CA MET A 97 1.40 9.83 5.22
C MET A 97 0.62 9.25 6.40
N THR A 98 1.04 8.12 6.94
CA THR A 98 0.44 7.52 8.13
C THR A 98 0.57 8.47 9.33
N VAL A 99 1.74 9.08 9.52
CA VAL A 99 1.98 10.06 10.59
C VAL A 99 1.10 11.32 10.40
N ALA A 100 1.07 11.87 9.19
CA ALA A 100 0.26 13.04 8.88
C ALA A 100 -1.23 12.80 9.13
N MET A 101 -1.74 11.63 8.71
CA MET A 101 -3.15 11.25 8.93
C MET A 101 -3.46 10.98 10.39
N LEU A 102 -2.53 10.44 11.17
CA LEU A 102 -2.69 10.27 12.61
C LEU A 102 -2.86 11.62 13.30
N LEU A 103 -2.00 12.59 12.99
CA LEU A 103 -2.10 13.96 13.52
C LEU A 103 -3.44 14.62 13.13
N LYS A 104 -3.81 14.56 11.85
CA LYS A 104 -5.10 15.07 11.37
C LYS A 104 -6.28 14.43 12.11
N ASN A 105 -6.29 13.12 12.23
CA ASN A 105 -7.37 12.40 12.91
C ASN A 105 -7.47 12.75 14.40
N THR A 106 -6.32 12.92 15.07
CA THR A 106 -6.26 13.34 16.49
C THR A 106 -6.87 14.71 16.68
N VAL A 107 -6.48 15.69 15.85
CA VAL A 107 -7.06 17.05 15.90
C VAL A 107 -8.56 17.02 15.61
N THR A 108 -8.97 16.26 14.59
CA THR A 108 -10.38 16.11 14.23
C THR A 108 -11.19 15.50 15.38
N ALA A 109 -10.71 14.46 16.02
CA ALA A 109 -11.38 13.83 17.15
C ALA A 109 -11.50 14.79 18.36
N ALA A 110 -10.43 15.53 18.66
CA ALA A 110 -10.44 16.53 19.72
C ALA A 110 -11.45 17.66 19.45
N ALA A 111 -11.53 18.14 18.21
CA ALA A 111 -12.50 19.16 17.82
C ALA A 111 -13.94 18.66 17.96
N LEU A 112 -14.22 17.46 17.44
CA LEU A 112 -15.56 16.84 17.54
C LEU A 112 -15.98 16.64 19.00
N SER A 113 -15.06 16.26 19.89
CA SER A 113 -15.36 16.11 21.32
C SER A 113 -15.73 17.43 22.00
N LYS A 114 -15.40 18.58 21.39
CA LYS A 114 -15.74 19.93 21.84
C LYS A 114 -16.87 20.55 21.03
N GLY A 115 -17.53 19.82 20.15
CA GLY A 115 -18.60 20.36 19.29
C GLY A 115 -18.11 21.31 18.20
N ILE A 116 -16.80 21.30 17.88
CA ILE A 116 -16.20 22.16 16.86
C ILE A 116 -16.20 21.39 15.53
N VAL A 117 -16.76 22.01 14.49
CA VAL A 117 -16.72 21.47 13.12
C VAL A 117 -15.47 21.99 12.42
N ILE A 118 -14.55 21.07 12.06
CA ILE A 118 -13.40 21.39 11.20
C ILE A 118 -13.85 21.26 9.75
N LYS A 119 -13.77 22.33 8.98
CA LYS A 119 -13.95 22.26 7.52
C LYS A 119 -12.74 21.53 6.93
N SER A 120 -12.97 20.44 6.21
CA SER A 120 -11.97 19.66 5.48
C SER A 120 -11.48 20.39 4.24
#